data_d928ae6c0455b7518976b901fa9d3107
#
_entry.id   d928ae6c0455b7518976b901fa9d3107
#
_cell.length_a   1.000
_cell.length_b   1.000
_cell.length_c   1.000
_cell.angle_alpha   90.00
_cell.angle_beta   90.00
_cell.angle_gamma   90.00
#
_symmetry.space_group_name_H-M   'P 1'
#
loop_
_entity.id
_entity.type
_entity.pdbx_description
1 polymer ?
#
loop_
_entity_poly.entity_id
_entity_poly.type
_entity_poly.pdbx_seq_one_letter_code
_entity_poly.pdbx_strand_id
1 'polypeptide(L)'
;MASVREPTSPHGALRRIRPNPKHPYNAFVFFTRRIWSVVLIGLVLACSRDEGATPRGKLLQELALPGAPVMIGAGDIAVCGTSGDEATGRLVDSLLRVDSVTQVISAVFTLGDNAYPSGAGGVDNDLPRCFSPSWGAGRIMRLIHPAPGNHDYDSGSGAPYFAYFGQRAGPRGKGYYSYDIGEWHVVSLNSELYFERASASEARQQERWLRQDLTDHPALCTLAYFHRPLFSSGDYGATPQVRLLWNILYGGGVDIVLNGHEHHYERFLPQSPSGVADSIRGIEQIIVGTGGGQLRGVRSTLAPNSIVQVHGHFGVLKLTLGTGEYRDAFLGTDGLVWDTGAGNCH
;
A
#
# COMPACT_ATOMS: atom_id res chain seq x y z
N MET A 1 -17.26 -1.74 59.20
CA MET A 1 -17.65 -0.51 59.93
C MET A 1 -17.15 0.68 59.17
N ALA A 2 -18.03 1.58 58.93
CA ALA A 2 -18.12 2.91 58.39
C ALA A 2 -17.98 2.99 56.87
N SER A 3 -19.02 3.10 56.07
CA SER A 3 -20.20 3.98 55.93
C SER A 3 -19.86 5.41 55.50
N VAL A 4 -20.49 5.77 54.36
CA VAL A 4 -21.14 7.07 54.05
C VAL A 4 -20.31 8.03 53.23
N ARG A 5 -20.71 8.69 52.17
CA ARG A 5 -21.98 9.19 51.59
C ARG A 5 -21.77 9.71 50.18
N GLU A 6 -22.77 9.58 49.35
CA GLU A 6 -23.01 10.44 48.19
C GLU A 6 -23.40 11.87 48.61
N PRO A 7 -23.30 12.85 47.71
CA PRO A 7 -24.40 13.80 47.55
C PRO A 7 -24.82 14.08 46.10
N THR A 8 -26.06 13.89 45.90
CA THR A 8 -27.18 14.58 45.21
C THR A 8 -26.88 15.77 44.26
N SER A 9 -27.51 15.64 43.11
CA SER A 9 -27.82 16.66 42.07
C SER A 9 -28.68 17.82 42.59
N PRO A 10 -28.67 18.97 41.92
CA PRO A 10 -29.98 19.56 41.63
C PRO A 10 -30.21 20.00 40.17
N HIS A 11 -31.46 19.87 39.81
CA HIS A 11 -32.14 20.31 38.61
C HIS A 11 -32.05 21.81 38.33
N GLY A 12 -32.07 22.21 37.07
CA GLY A 12 -32.24 23.60 36.60
C GLY A 12 -32.78 23.68 35.18
N ALA A 13 -34.05 23.68 35.09
CA ALA A 13 -35.06 24.31 34.25
C ALA A 13 -34.71 24.84 32.85
N LEU A 14 -35.45 24.29 31.90
CA LEU A 14 -35.74 24.77 30.55
C LEU A 14 -36.34 26.18 30.53
N ARG A 15 -35.86 27.08 29.68
CA ARG A 15 -36.60 28.25 29.20
C ARG A 15 -36.73 28.19 27.67
N ARG A 16 -37.98 27.98 27.26
CA ARG A 16 -38.46 28.21 25.89
C ARG A 16 -38.67 29.71 25.69
N ILE A 17 -38.21 30.24 24.56
CA ILE A 17 -38.59 31.56 24.07
C ILE A 17 -39.37 31.36 22.77
N ARG A 18 -40.59 31.83 22.73
CA ARG A 18 -41.51 31.88 21.59
C ARG A 18 -41.27 33.12 20.72
N PRO A 19 -41.67 33.09 19.44
CA PRO A 19 -41.50 34.20 18.51
C PRO A 19 -42.69 35.15 18.59
N ASN A 20 -42.46 36.44 18.23
CA ASN A 20 -43.51 37.45 18.12
C ASN A 20 -43.57 38.01 16.67
N PRO A 21 -44.76 38.13 16.05
CA PRO A 21 -44.95 38.67 14.71
C PRO A 21 -45.51 40.11 14.72
N LYS A 22 -45.24 40.92 13.68
CA LYS A 22 -46.14 41.96 13.12
C LYS A 22 -45.41 42.79 12.03
N HIS A 23 -45.80 42.63 10.76
CA HIS A 23 -46.61 43.43 9.81
C HIS A 23 -46.15 44.87 9.52
N PRO A 24 -46.68 45.48 8.42
CA PRO A 24 -46.28 45.38 7.01
C PRO A 24 -46.08 46.80 6.40
N TYR A 25 -45.58 46.93 5.20
CA TYR A 25 -45.95 48.08 4.32
C TYR A 25 -45.78 47.72 2.84
N ASN A 26 -46.90 47.91 2.10
CA ASN A 26 -47.03 47.95 0.66
C ASN A 26 -46.40 49.22 0.07
N ALA A 27 -45.81 49.09 -1.10
CA ALA A 27 -45.76 50.18 -2.07
C ALA A 27 -45.80 49.62 -3.49
N PHE A 28 -46.91 49.85 -4.14
CA PHE A 28 -47.14 49.66 -5.57
C PHE A 28 -46.43 50.78 -6.33
N VAL A 29 -45.67 50.44 -7.36
CA VAL A 29 -45.35 51.36 -8.45
C VAL A 29 -45.48 50.61 -9.78
N PHE A 30 -46.49 51.07 -10.55
CA PHE A 30 -46.69 50.73 -11.94
C PHE A 30 -45.64 51.41 -12.81
N PHE A 31 -44.96 50.70 -13.72
CA PHE A 31 -44.47 51.28 -14.99
C PHE A 31 -44.46 50.26 -16.14
N THR A 32 -45.15 50.67 -17.11
CA THR A 32 -45.39 50.38 -18.53
C THR A 32 -44.50 49.39 -19.27
N ARG A 33 -45.24 48.54 -20.03
CA ARG A 33 -44.79 47.66 -21.13
C ARG A 33 -43.84 48.34 -22.12
N ARG A 34 -42.73 47.66 -22.41
CA ARG A 34 -42.15 47.62 -23.76
C ARG A 34 -41.83 46.17 -24.10
N ILE A 35 -42.52 45.68 -25.14
CA ILE A 35 -42.31 44.39 -25.77
C ILE A 35 -41.04 44.46 -26.57
N TRP A 36 -40.00 43.74 -26.16
CA TRP A 36 -38.89 43.34 -27.03
C TRP A 36 -38.90 41.84 -27.16
N SER A 37 -39.28 41.40 -28.38
CA SER A 37 -39.11 39.98 -28.75
C SER A 37 -37.62 39.64 -28.79
N VAL A 38 -37.15 39.04 -27.73
CA VAL A 38 -35.84 38.38 -27.74
C VAL A 38 -36.07 36.92 -28.11
N VAL A 39 -35.62 36.59 -29.32
CA VAL A 39 -35.51 35.21 -29.76
C VAL A 39 -34.53 34.54 -28.82
N LEU A 40 -35.05 33.75 -27.86
CA LEU A 40 -34.24 32.83 -27.06
C LEU A 40 -33.84 31.68 -27.99
N ILE A 41 -32.64 31.80 -28.58
CA ILE A 41 -31.90 30.65 -29.06
C ILE A 41 -31.53 29.86 -27.80
N GLY A 42 -32.29 28.82 -27.50
CA GLY A 42 -31.98 27.87 -26.47
C GLY A 42 -30.66 27.17 -26.79
N LEU A 43 -29.57 27.68 -26.24
CA LEU A 43 -28.38 26.89 -26.07
C LEU A 43 -28.74 25.81 -25.02
N VAL A 44 -29.16 24.66 -25.52
CA VAL A 44 -29.12 23.43 -24.73
C VAL A 44 -27.65 23.17 -24.53
N LEU A 45 -27.07 23.67 -23.42
CA LEU A 45 -25.89 23.11 -22.87
C LEU A 45 -26.27 21.68 -22.48
N ALA A 46 -26.10 20.76 -23.41
CA ALA A 46 -25.94 19.37 -23.08
C ALA A 46 -24.72 19.33 -22.12
N CYS A 47 -24.99 19.24 -20.81
CA CYS A 47 -24.04 18.63 -19.91
C CYS A 47 -23.90 17.18 -20.40
N SER A 48 -23.02 16.98 -21.38
CA SER A 48 -22.40 15.69 -21.57
C SER A 48 -21.63 15.44 -20.25
N ARG A 49 -22.26 14.72 -19.35
CA ARG A 49 -21.50 13.95 -18.37
C ARG A 49 -20.55 13.12 -19.20
N ASP A 50 -19.30 13.47 -19.12
CA ASP A 50 -18.22 12.71 -19.70
C ASP A 50 -18.06 11.43 -18.85
N GLU A 51 -19.05 10.54 -18.99
CA GLU A 51 -19.04 9.19 -18.37
C GLU A 51 -18.13 8.24 -19.16
N GLY A 52 -17.26 8.76 -20.03
CA GLY A 52 -16.51 7.96 -21.00
C GLY A 52 -15.04 7.74 -20.76
N ALA A 53 -14.39 8.47 -19.88
CA ALA A 53 -13.02 8.14 -19.49
C ALA A 53 -13.07 7.31 -18.21
N THR A 54 -12.75 6.01 -18.31
CA THR A 54 -12.46 5.25 -17.09
C THR A 54 -11.40 6.05 -16.32
N PRO A 55 -11.64 6.51 -15.09
CA PRO A 55 -10.71 7.35 -14.33
C PRO A 55 -9.28 6.79 -14.29
N ARG A 56 -9.16 5.47 -14.34
CA ARG A 56 -7.94 4.69 -14.34
C ARG A 56 -7.02 4.96 -15.54
N GLY A 57 -7.56 4.99 -16.77
CA GLY A 57 -6.71 5.12 -17.97
C GLY A 57 -6.00 6.47 -18.05
N LYS A 58 -6.73 7.56 -17.82
CA LYS A 58 -6.17 8.91 -17.82
C LYS A 58 -5.16 9.09 -16.68
N LEU A 59 -5.48 8.64 -15.48
CA LEU A 59 -4.62 8.78 -14.30
C LEU A 59 -3.33 7.96 -14.43
N LEU A 60 -3.38 6.73 -14.95
CA LEU A 60 -2.18 5.93 -15.22
C LEU A 60 -1.29 6.57 -16.30
N GLN A 61 -1.86 7.30 -17.25
CA GLN A 61 -1.09 8.06 -18.23
C GLN A 61 -0.42 9.28 -17.58
N GLU A 62 -1.07 9.96 -16.67
CA GLU A 62 -0.50 11.09 -15.92
C GLU A 62 0.63 10.65 -14.96
N LEU A 63 0.57 9.41 -14.46
CA LEU A 63 1.60 8.79 -13.63
C LEU A 63 2.74 8.16 -14.42
N ALA A 64 2.64 8.09 -15.74
CA ALA A 64 3.70 7.55 -16.58
C ALA A 64 4.90 8.50 -16.64
N LEU A 65 6.08 7.94 -16.45
CA LEU A 65 7.36 8.57 -16.77
C LEU A 65 7.92 7.85 -18.00
N PRO A 66 8.00 8.48 -19.18
CA PRO A 66 8.37 7.80 -20.40
C PRO A 66 9.71 7.07 -20.29
N GLY A 67 9.72 5.77 -20.58
CA GLY A 67 10.93 4.93 -20.50
C GLY A 67 11.35 4.49 -19.10
N ALA A 68 10.71 4.99 -18.05
CA ALA A 68 11.03 4.60 -16.69
C ALA A 68 10.59 3.16 -16.38
N PRO A 69 11.38 2.38 -15.65
CA PRO A 69 10.99 1.06 -15.18
C PRO A 69 9.76 1.10 -14.28
N VAL A 70 9.08 -0.03 -14.20
CA VAL A 70 7.86 -0.20 -13.39
C VAL A 70 8.01 -1.39 -12.44
N MET A 71 7.61 -1.22 -11.19
CA MET A 71 7.42 -2.30 -10.24
C MET A 71 5.94 -2.44 -9.86
N ILE A 72 5.43 -3.67 -9.83
CA ILE A 72 4.02 -3.94 -9.50
C ILE A 72 3.97 -5.06 -8.47
N GLY A 73 3.15 -4.90 -7.43
CA GLY A 73 3.02 -5.99 -6.46
C GLY A 73 2.12 -5.68 -5.28
N ALA A 74 2.02 -6.67 -4.41
CA ALA A 74 1.34 -6.64 -3.12
C ALA A 74 1.90 -7.75 -2.22
N GLY A 75 1.49 -7.79 -0.96
CA GLY A 75 1.67 -8.91 -0.04
C GLY A 75 0.36 -9.58 0.32
N ASP A 76 0.43 -10.61 1.16
CA ASP A 76 -0.73 -11.25 1.77
C ASP A 76 -1.67 -11.84 0.69
N ILE A 77 -1.14 -12.82 -0.08
CA ILE A 77 -1.66 -13.12 -1.41
C ILE A 77 -2.63 -14.31 -1.43
N ALA A 78 -2.12 -15.52 -1.47
CA ALA A 78 -2.92 -16.65 -1.91
C ALA A 78 -3.59 -17.42 -0.76
N VAL A 79 -4.92 -17.39 -0.73
CA VAL A 79 -5.74 -18.21 0.15
C VAL A 79 -6.53 -19.20 -0.70
N CYS A 80 -6.25 -20.50 -0.54
CA CYS A 80 -6.95 -21.55 -1.29
C CYS A 80 -8.47 -21.44 -1.15
N GLY A 81 -9.17 -21.45 -2.27
CA GLY A 81 -10.63 -21.45 -2.31
C GLY A 81 -11.28 -20.08 -2.20
N THR A 82 -10.48 -19.00 -2.21
CA THR A 82 -10.95 -17.62 -2.38
C THR A 82 -10.59 -17.11 -3.76
N SER A 83 -11.07 -15.94 -4.14
CA SER A 83 -10.84 -15.36 -5.48
C SER A 83 -10.05 -14.03 -5.45
N GLY A 84 -9.54 -13.64 -4.28
CA GLY A 84 -8.83 -12.38 -4.11
C GLY A 84 -7.52 -12.35 -4.89
N ASP A 85 -6.71 -13.39 -4.73
CA ASP A 85 -5.42 -13.52 -5.40
C ASP A 85 -5.54 -13.73 -6.91
N GLU A 86 -6.60 -14.43 -7.40
CA GLU A 86 -6.84 -14.51 -8.83
C GLU A 86 -7.25 -13.16 -9.42
N ALA A 87 -8.01 -12.34 -8.67
CA ALA A 87 -8.39 -11.02 -9.13
C ALA A 87 -7.18 -10.09 -9.20
N THR A 88 -6.32 -10.06 -8.18
CA THR A 88 -5.09 -9.27 -8.18
C THR A 88 -4.06 -9.81 -9.19
N GLY A 89 -3.93 -11.12 -9.33
CA GLY A 89 -3.07 -11.74 -10.34
C GLY A 89 -3.48 -11.35 -11.78
N ARG A 90 -4.79 -11.36 -12.09
CA ARG A 90 -5.30 -10.86 -13.38
C ARG A 90 -5.01 -9.38 -13.58
N LEU A 91 -5.11 -8.58 -12.51
CA LEU A 91 -4.79 -7.17 -12.56
C LEU A 91 -3.30 -6.96 -12.89
N VAL A 92 -2.39 -7.63 -12.18
CA VAL A 92 -0.95 -7.58 -12.45
C VAL A 92 -0.64 -8.03 -13.88
N ASP A 93 -1.17 -9.18 -14.34
CA ASP A 93 -0.93 -9.65 -15.71
C ASP A 93 -1.43 -8.65 -16.77
N SER A 94 -2.55 -7.98 -16.52
CA SER A 94 -3.08 -6.95 -17.43
C SER A 94 -2.17 -5.73 -17.51
N LEU A 95 -1.62 -5.27 -16.39
CA LEU A 95 -0.67 -4.15 -16.33
C LEU A 95 0.63 -4.50 -17.04
N LEU A 96 1.19 -5.68 -16.77
CA LEU A 96 2.39 -6.18 -17.45
C LEU A 96 2.23 -6.34 -18.96
N ARG A 97 1.00 -6.58 -19.47
CA ARG A 97 0.74 -6.60 -20.92
C ARG A 97 0.92 -5.23 -21.54
N VAL A 98 0.41 -4.19 -20.87
CA VAL A 98 0.58 -2.82 -21.34
C VAL A 98 2.06 -2.44 -21.37
N ASP A 99 2.76 -2.70 -20.27
CA ASP A 99 4.20 -2.40 -20.15
C ASP A 99 5.02 -3.16 -21.21
N SER A 100 4.67 -4.43 -21.53
CA SER A 100 5.35 -5.20 -22.57
C SER A 100 5.15 -4.63 -23.98
N VAL A 101 3.98 -4.04 -24.26
CA VAL A 101 3.71 -3.37 -25.57
C VAL A 101 4.48 -2.06 -25.68
N THR A 102 4.64 -1.35 -24.58
CA THR A 102 5.41 -0.09 -24.50
C THR A 102 6.91 -0.30 -24.29
N GLN A 103 7.36 -1.55 -24.21
CA GLN A 103 8.77 -1.95 -23.98
C GLN A 103 9.35 -1.41 -22.67
N VAL A 104 8.51 -1.20 -21.67
CA VAL A 104 8.93 -0.79 -20.32
C VAL A 104 9.54 -1.97 -19.60
N ILE A 105 10.66 -1.76 -18.92
CA ILE A 105 11.26 -2.75 -18.03
C ILE A 105 10.36 -2.88 -16.82
N SER A 106 9.90 -4.11 -16.51
CA SER A 106 8.99 -4.36 -15.42
C SER A 106 9.52 -5.42 -14.46
N ALA A 107 9.25 -5.26 -13.17
CA ALA A 107 9.45 -6.27 -12.14
C ALA A 107 8.16 -6.45 -11.33
N VAL A 108 7.98 -7.65 -10.77
CA VAL A 108 6.89 -7.95 -9.83
C VAL A 108 7.51 -8.24 -8.48
N PHE A 109 7.04 -7.56 -7.44
CA PHE A 109 7.45 -7.85 -6.08
C PHE A 109 6.32 -8.52 -5.29
N THR A 110 6.68 -9.31 -4.28
CA THR A 110 5.74 -9.74 -3.24
C THR A 110 6.24 -9.34 -1.87
N LEU A 111 5.33 -8.97 -0.98
CA LEU A 111 5.64 -8.43 0.34
C LEU A 111 5.44 -9.47 1.45
N GLY A 112 5.67 -10.74 1.13
CA GLY A 112 5.51 -11.86 2.07
C GLY A 112 4.08 -12.37 2.17
N ASP A 113 3.91 -13.43 2.95
CA ASP A 113 2.69 -14.23 3.06
C ASP A 113 2.16 -14.58 1.67
N ASN A 114 3.05 -15.21 0.89
CA ASN A 114 2.79 -15.54 -0.52
C ASN A 114 1.65 -16.55 -0.68
N ALA A 115 1.54 -17.49 0.26
CA ALA A 115 0.38 -18.37 0.40
C ALA A 115 0.10 -18.65 1.87
N TYR A 116 -1.18 -18.83 2.19
CA TYR A 116 -1.64 -19.20 3.51
C TYR A 116 -1.84 -20.72 3.61
N PRO A 117 -1.78 -21.30 4.83
CA PRO A 117 -2.08 -22.71 5.04
C PRO A 117 -3.47 -23.05 4.51
N SER A 118 -3.61 -24.13 3.77
CA SER A 118 -4.93 -24.65 3.43
C SER A 118 -5.60 -25.16 4.70
N GLY A 119 -6.78 -24.63 5.06
CA GLY A 119 -7.50 -24.86 6.31
C GLY A 119 -7.85 -26.32 6.68
N ALA A 120 -7.29 -27.30 6.03
CA ALA A 120 -7.49 -28.74 6.27
C ALA A 120 -6.37 -29.38 7.12
N GLY A 121 -5.70 -28.61 8.00
CA GLY A 121 -4.64 -29.12 8.86
C GLY A 121 -3.29 -29.30 8.16
N GLY A 122 -3.13 -28.73 6.97
CA GLY A 122 -1.84 -28.59 6.31
C GLY A 122 -1.00 -27.55 7.03
N VAL A 123 0.17 -27.96 7.48
CA VAL A 123 1.16 -27.08 8.12
C VAL A 123 1.96 -26.28 7.11
N ASP A 124 1.80 -26.55 5.81
CA ASP A 124 2.57 -25.91 4.76
C ASP A 124 1.70 -24.92 4.00
N ASN A 125 2.27 -23.76 3.74
CA ASN A 125 1.70 -22.83 2.78
C ASN A 125 1.62 -23.55 1.43
N ASP A 126 0.46 -23.48 0.81
CA ASP A 126 0.16 -24.26 -0.37
C ASP A 126 0.51 -23.50 -1.65
N LEU A 127 1.77 -23.06 -1.76
CA LEU A 127 2.27 -22.33 -2.91
C LEU A 127 1.94 -23.00 -4.25
N PRO A 128 2.17 -24.33 -4.43
CA PRO A 128 1.85 -24.99 -5.69
C PRO A 128 0.35 -24.99 -6.01
N ARG A 129 -0.52 -25.08 -5.00
CA ARG A 129 -1.96 -25.21 -5.21
C ARG A 129 -2.70 -23.88 -5.20
N CYS A 130 -2.31 -22.94 -4.36
CA CYS A 130 -3.02 -21.68 -4.18
C CYS A 130 -2.37 -20.52 -4.93
N PHE A 131 -1.06 -20.35 -4.84
CA PHE A 131 -0.31 -19.28 -5.48
C PHE A 131 -0.03 -19.54 -6.96
N SER A 132 0.31 -20.80 -7.33
CA SER A 132 0.66 -21.11 -8.72
C SER A 132 -0.43 -20.79 -9.74
N PRO A 133 -1.74 -21.01 -9.48
CA PRO A 133 -2.78 -20.70 -10.46
C PRO A 133 -2.97 -19.20 -10.71
N SER A 134 -2.62 -18.36 -9.75
CA SER A 134 -2.81 -16.91 -9.80
C SER A 134 -1.49 -16.16 -10.07
N TRP A 135 -0.72 -15.88 -9.04
CA TRP A 135 0.54 -15.13 -9.14
C TRP A 135 1.74 -15.97 -9.58
N GLY A 136 1.70 -17.29 -9.37
CA GLY A 136 2.80 -18.19 -9.68
C GLY A 136 2.90 -18.59 -11.15
N ALA A 137 2.16 -17.98 -12.05
CA ALA A 137 2.07 -18.38 -13.45
C ALA A 137 2.53 -17.30 -14.45
N GLY A 138 2.80 -17.75 -15.66
CA GLY A 138 2.96 -16.92 -16.84
C GLY A 138 4.05 -15.84 -16.73
N ARG A 139 3.72 -14.59 -17.06
CA ARG A 139 4.67 -13.48 -17.04
C ARG A 139 4.96 -12.97 -15.63
N ILE A 140 4.02 -13.10 -14.69
CA ILE A 140 4.24 -12.74 -13.30
C ILE A 140 5.42 -13.51 -12.74
N MET A 141 5.38 -14.87 -12.83
CA MET A 141 6.44 -15.72 -12.28
C MET A 141 7.81 -15.50 -12.96
N ARG A 142 7.84 -15.01 -14.20
CA ARG A 142 9.11 -14.69 -14.87
C ARG A 142 9.79 -13.44 -14.30
N LEU A 143 9.00 -12.49 -13.79
CA LEU A 143 9.43 -11.17 -13.33
C LEU A 143 9.41 -11.02 -11.81
N ILE A 144 9.09 -12.13 -11.08
CA ILE A 144 8.84 -12.05 -9.64
C ILE A 144 10.14 -11.98 -8.84
N HIS A 145 10.11 -11.09 -7.84
CA HIS A 145 11.12 -10.88 -6.82
C HIS A 145 10.44 -10.98 -5.44
N PRO A 146 10.35 -12.15 -4.83
CA PRO A 146 9.56 -12.36 -3.63
C PRO A 146 10.32 -12.00 -2.36
N ALA A 147 9.61 -11.42 -1.36
CA ALA A 147 10.02 -11.43 0.03
C ALA A 147 9.25 -12.52 0.81
N PRO A 148 9.82 -13.10 1.89
CA PRO A 148 9.09 -14.02 2.75
C PRO A 148 8.30 -13.26 3.82
N GLY A 149 7.15 -13.83 4.23
CA GLY A 149 6.36 -13.41 5.38
C GLY A 149 6.24 -14.49 6.45
N ASN A 150 5.46 -14.24 7.50
CA ASN A 150 5.39 -15.18 8.62
C ASN A 150 4.69 -16.49 8.27
N HIS A 151 3.70 -16.47 7.37
CA HIS A 151 3.05 -17.69 6.89
C HIS A 151 3.95 -18.49 5.95
N ASP A 152 4.90 -17.89 5.28
CA ASP A 152 5.93 -18.61 4.52
C ASP A 152 6.89 -19.41 5.43
N TYR A 153 6.88 -19.11 6.74
CA TYR A 153 7.63 -19.81 7.78
C TYR A 153 6.79 -20.70 8.68
N ASP A 154 5.52 -20.95 8.39
CA ASP A 154 4.63 -21.78 9.24
C ASP A 154 5.16 -23.21 9.42
N SER A 155 5.90 -23.75 8.45
CA SER A 155 6.63 -25.01 8.58
C SER A 155 7.92 -24.94 9.44
N GLY A 156 8.21 -23.76 10.02
CA GLY A 156 9.36 -23.49 10.89
C GLY A 156 10.59 -22.94 10.17
N SER A 157 10.99 -23.49 9.04
CA SER A 157 12.25 -23.13 8.34
C SER A 157 12.05 -22.31 7.05
N GLY A 158 10.80 -22.08 6.63
CA GLY A 158 10.51 -21.50 5.31
C GLY A 158 10.87 -22.41 4.13
N ALA A 159 11.13 -23.70 4.38
CA ALA A 159 11.57 -24.63 3.35
C ALA A 159 10.64 -24.68 2.12
N PRO A 160 9.30 -24.70 2.24
CA PRO A 160 8.40 -24.66 1.09
C PRO A 160 8.58 -23.38 0.24
N TYR A 161 8.72 -22.21 0.87
CA TYR A 161 8.98 -20.94 0.19
C TYR A 161 10.28 -20.99 -0.61
N PHE A 162 11.38 -21.42 0.02
CA PHE A 162 12.69 -21.51 -0.65
C PHE A 162 12.71 -22.57 -1.76
N ALA A 163 12.00 -23.68 -1.59
CA ALA A 163 11.89 -24.71 -2.62
C ALA A 163 11.08 -24.21 -3.83
N TYR A 164 10.01 -23.45 -3.59
CA TYR A 164 9.14 -22.94 -4.65
C TYR A 164 9.80 -21.82 -5.47
N PHE A 165 10.32 -20.80 -4.81
CA PHE A 165 10.92 -19.65 -5.49
C PHE A 165 12.37 -19.89 -5.95
N GLY A 166 13.07 -20.82 -5.33
CA GLY A 166 14.44 -21.18 -5.69
C GLY A 166 15.39 -19.97 -5.64
N GLN A 167 16.10 -19.70 -6.72
CA GLN A 167 17.04 -18.60 -6.82
C GLN A 167 16.36 -17.19 -6.76
N ARG A 168 15.07 -17.11 -7.04
CA ARG A 168 14.33 -15.83 -6.92
C ARG A 168 14.20 -15.35 -5.48
N ALA A 169 14.27 -16.25 -4.51
CA ALA A 169 14.29 -15.92 -3.08
C ALA A 169 15.68 -15.48 -2.57
N GLY A 170 16.60 -15.18 -3.48
CA GLY A 170 17.97 -14.82 -3.14
C GLY A 170 18.87 -16.00 -2.80
N PRO A 171 19.99 -15.79 -2.11
CA PRO A 171 20.87 -16.87 -1.68
C PRO A 171 20.15 -17.89 -0.80
N ARG A 172 20.48 -19.16 -0.99
CA ARG A 172 19.79 -20.29 -0.38
C ARG A 172 19.54 -20.10 1.11
N GLY A 173 18.24 -20.10 1.49
CA GLY A 173 17.80 -20.04 2.87
C GLY A 173 17.93 -18.66 3.52
N LYS A 174 18.26 -17.60 2.75
CA LYS A 174 18.41 -16.24 3.30
C LYS A 174 17.10 -15.44 3.23
N GLY A 175 16.42 -15.46 2.09
CA GLY A 175 15.20 -14.66 1.85
C GLY A 175 15.47 -13.16 1.82
N TYR A 176 16.74 -12.74 1.64
CA TYR A 176 17.12 -11.36 1.40
C TYR A 176 18.16 -11.26 0.29
N TYR A 177 18.06 -10.25 -0.53
CA TYR A 177 18.90 -9.99 -1.70
C TYR A 177 18.63 -8.59 -2.24
N SER A 178 19.44 -8.13 -3.19
CA SER A 178 19.24 -6.89 -3.91
C SER A 178 19.34 -7.09 -5.41
N TYR A 179 18.84 -6.15 -6.17
CA TYR A 179 18.92 -6.06 -7.62
C TYR A 179 18.67 -4.63 -8.08
N ASP A 180 19.12 -4.32 -9.30
CA ASP A 180 18.86 -3.01 -9.89
C ASP A 180 17.76 -3.09 -10.93
N ILE A 181 16.96 -2.03 -11.00
CA ILE A 181 15.96 -1.84 -12.04
C ILE A 181 16.06 -0.40 -12.58
N GLY A 182 16.59 -0.23 -13.81
CA GLY A 182 16.99 1.07 -14.28
C GLY A 182 18.10 1.67 -13.41
N GLU A 183 17.87 2.84 -12.86
CA GLU A 183 18.81 3.55 -11.99
C GLU A 183 18.49 3.39 -10.48
N TRP A 184 17.51 2.54 -10.18
CA TRP A 184 17.10 2.25 -8.82
C TRP A 184 17.78 1.01 -8.25
N HIS A 185 18.30 1.14 -7.04
CA HIS A 185 18.71 -0.01 -6.24
C HIS A 185 17.55 -0.53 -5.41
N VAL A 186 17.25 -1.83 -5.51
CA VAL A 186 16.09 -2.45 -4.88
C VAL A 186 16.54 -3.57 -3.94
N VAL A 187 16.09 -3.50 -2.69
CA VAL A 187 16.51 -4.42 -1.62
C VAL A 187 15.30 -5.18 -1.08
N SER A 188 15.28 -6.50 -1.28
CA SER A 188 14.35 -7.42 -0.61
C SER A 188 14.95 -7.88 0.71
N LEU A 189 14.19 -7.78 1.81
CA LEU A 189 14.64 -8.17 3.14
C LEU A 189 13.74 -9.23 3.77
N ASN A 190 14.28 -9.95 4.73
CA ASN A 190 13.59 -10.97 5.49
C ASN A 190 13.33 -10.47 6.92
N SER A 191 12.11 -9.95 7.18
CA SER A 191 11.71 -9.47 8.50
C SER A 191 11.56 -10.59 9.52
N GLU A 192 11.34 -11.84 9.08
CA GLU A 192 11.08 -12.97 9.96
C GLU A 192 12.33 -13.43 10.74
N LEU A 193 13.51 -12.98 10.34
CA LEU A 193 14.76 -13.20 11.08
C LEU A 193 14.80 -12.45 12.44
N TYR A 194 13.87 -11.54 12.70
CA TYR A 194 13.75 -10.79 13.97
C TYR A 194 12.76 -11.41 14.96
N PHE A 195 12.25 -12.58 14.66
CA PHE A 195 11.28 -13.30 15.48
C PHE A 195 11.81 -14.65 15.95
N GLU A 196 11.12 -15.30 16.89
CA GLU A 196 11.57 -16.48 17.60
C GLU A 196 11.99 -17.68 16.72
N ARG A 197 11.55 -17.70 15.48
CA ARG A 197 11.84 -18.80 14.52
C ARG A 197 13.24 -18.75 13.93
N ALA A 198 13.95 -17.64 14.08
CA ALA A 198 15.30 -17.45 13.57
C ALA A 198 16.30 -17.21 14.69
N SER A 199 17.57 -17.49 14.41
CA SER A 199 18.64 -17.18 15.36
C SER A 199 19.02 -15.70 15.27
N ALA A 200 19.41 -15.10 16.40
CA ALA A 200 19.96 -13.75 16.42
C ALA A 200 21.23 -13.59 15.55
N SER A 201 21.91 -14.70 15.21
CA SER A 201 23.07 -14.68 14.31
C SER A 201 22.64 -14.46 12.84
N GLU A 202 21.51 -14.99 12.43
CA GLU A 202 20.97 -14.80 11.07
C GLU A 202 20.50 -13.35 10.86
N ALA A 203 19.79 -12.78 11.82
CA ALA A 203 19.44 -11.36 11.79
C ALA A 203 20.69 -10.47 11.65
N ARG A 204 21.73 -10.72 12.48
CA ARG A 204 23.00 -9.98 12.39
C ARG A 204 23.75 -10.21 11.06
N GLN A 205 23.59 -11.36 10.41
CA GLN A 205 24.14 -11.59 9.07
C GLN A 205 23.46 -10.70 8.04
N GLN A 206 22.12 -10.63 8.06
CA GLN A 206 21.35 -9.74 7.18
C GLN A 206 21.74 -8.27 7.42
N GLU A 207 21.85 -7.83 8.66
CA GLU A 207 22.23 -6.45 8.99
C GLU A 207 23.62 -6.07 8.46
N ARG A 208 24.62 -6.96 8.59
CA ARG A 208 25.95 -6.72 8.04
C ARG A 208 25.92 -6.69 6.51
N TRP A 209 25.22 -7.64 5.92
CA TRP A 209 25.04 -7.68 4.47
C TRP A 209 24.36 -6.41 3.97
N LEU A 210 23.25 -5.97 4.58
CA LEU A 210 22.52 -4.78 4.18
C LEU A 210 23.40 -3.51 4.23
N ARG A 211 24.18 -3.33 5.29
CA ARG A 211 25.11 -2.19 5.37
C ARG A 211 26.15 -2.21 4.27
N GLN A 212 26.68 -3.39 3.96
CA GLN A 212 27.69 -3.56 2.91
C GLN A 212 27.04 -3.33 1.53
N ASP A 213 25.87 -3.90 1.30
CA ASP A 213 25.12 -3.80 0.06
C ASP A 213 24.80 -2.33 -0.31
N LEU A 214 24.24 -1.56 0.64
CA LEU A 214 23.97 -0.13 0.48
C LEU A 214 25.26 0.72 0.28
N THR A 215 26.41 0.23 0.75
CA THR A 215 27.71 0.90 0.52
C THR A 215 28.28 0.56 -0.85
N ASP A 216 28.16 -0.69 -1.29
CA ASP A 216 28.72 -1.19 -2.53
C ASP A 216 27.90 -0.78 -3.77
N HIS A 217 26.59 -0.48 -3.56
CA HIS A 217 25.65 -0.10 -4.63
C HIS A 217 25.10 1.31 -4.40
N PRO A 218 25.93 2.36 -4.44
CA PRO A 218 25.44 3.73 -4.31
C PRO A 218 24.51 4.06 -5.49
N ALA A 219 23.28 4.34 -5.19
CA ALA A 219 22.25 4.73 -6.16
C ALA A 219 21.63 6.07 -5.76
N LEU A 220 21.14 6.82 -6.74
CA LEU A 220 20.42 8.06 -6.48
C LEU A 220 19.09 7.77 -5.77
N CYS A 221 18.48 6.63 -6.07
CA CYS A 221 17.22 6.20 -5.50
C CYS A 221 17.31 4.76 -5.00
N THR A 222 16.82 4.50 -3.80
CA THR A 222 16.81 3.16 -3.22
C THR A 222 15.44 2.82 -2.63
N LEU A 223 14.93 1.63 -2.97
CA LEU A 223 13.70 1.07 -2.45
C LEU A 223 14.00 -0.21 -1.68
N ALA A 224 13.46 -0.35 -0.48
CA ALA A 224 13.51 -1.61 0.25
C ALA A 224 12.09 -2.17 0.47
N TYR A 225 11.96 -3.50 0.53
CA TYR A 225 10.69 -4.11 0.89
C TYR A 225 10.88 -5.38 1.73
N PHE A 226 9.93 -5.58 2.64
CA PHE A 226 9.86 -6.74 3.54
C PHE A 226 8.47 -6.83 4.17
N HIS A 227 8.15 -7.97 4.77
CA HIS A 227 6.78 -8.25 5.18
C HIS A 227 6.26 -7.34 6.30
N ARG A 228 6.94 -7.30 7.48
CA ARG A 228 6.37 -6.66 8.68
C ARG A 228 6.67 -5.16 8.75
N PRO A 229 5.63 -4.31 8.83
CA PRO A 229 5.81 -2.86 8.87
C PRO A 229 6.33 -2.38 10.24
N LEU A 230 7.20 -1.34 10.25
CA LEU A 230 7.60 -0.69 11.49
C LEU A 230 6.46 0.15 12.08
N PHE A 231 5.71 0.82 11.24
CA PHE A 231 4.56 1.64 11.61
C PHE A 231 3.30 1.08 10.95
N SER A 232 2.19 1.05 11.69
CA SER A 232 0.90 0.60 11.16
C SER A 232 -0.26 1.08 12.01
N SER A 233 -1.37 1.41 11.37
CA SER A 233 -2.67 1.62 11.98
C SER A 233 -3.55 0.37 11.96
N GLY A 234 -3.09 -0.75 11.39
CA GLY A 234 -3.84 -1.99 11.27
C GLY A 234 -3.97 -2.77 12.59
N ASP A 235 -4.67 -3.88 12.52
CA ASP A 235 -5.02 -4.69 13.70
C ASP A 235 -3.82 -5.25 14.45
N TYR A 236 -2.75 -5.65 13.74
CA TYR A 236 -1.51 -6.15 14.35
C TYR A 236 -0.64 -5.00 14.88
N GLY A 237 -0.70 -3.82 14.23
CA GLY A 237 -0.02 -2.60 14.64
C GLY A 237 1.47 -2.58 14.29
N ALA A 238 2.18 -1.67 14.93
CA ALA A 238 3.61 -1.45 14.71
C ALA A 238 4.44 -2.68 15.12
N THR A 239 5.52 -2.95 14.37
CA THR A 239 6.46 -4.05 14.63
C THR A 239 7.84 -3.51 15.04
N PRO A 240 8.04 -3.14 16.32
CA PRO A 240 9.28 -2.50 16.76
C PRO A 240 10.53 -3.40 16.61
N GLN A 241 10.36 -4.70 16.44
CA GLN A 241 11.45 -5.65 16.22
C GLN A 241 12.25 -5.36 14.95
N VAL A 242 11.61 -4.79 13.91
CA VAL A 242 12.30 -4.43 12.66
C VAL A 242 12.93 -3.03 12.68
N ARG A 243 12.89 -2.33 13.82
CA ARG A 243 13.45 -0.97 13.95
C ARG A 243 14.95 -0.91 13.59
N LEU A 244 15.68 -1.98 13.84
CA LEU A 244 17.11 -2.02 13.50
C LEU A 244 17.33 -2.04 11.97
N LEU A 245 16.48 -2.75 11.22
CA LEU A 245 16.48 -2.63 9.75
C LEU A 245 16.22 -1.19 9.32
N TRP A 246 15.20 -0.57 9.88
CA TRP A 246 14.85 0.83 9.59
C TRP A 246 15.99 1.80 9.87
N ASN A 247 16.74 1.61 10.97
CA ASN A 247 17.91 2.44 11.28
C ASN A 247 19.01 2.29 10.21
N ILE A 248 19.19 1.07 9.67
CA ILE A 248 20.19 0.82 8.62
C ILE A 248 19.72 1.46 7.32
N LEU A 249 18.47 1.26 6.94
CA LEU A 249 17.88 1.82 5.72
C LEU A 249 17.90 3.35 5.73
N TYR A 250 17.47 3.97 6.82
CA TYR A 250 17.51 5.43 6.99
C TYR A 250 18.94 5.98 6.95
N GLY A 251 19.90 5.29 7.62
CA GLY A 251 21.30 5.65 7.58
C GLY A 251 21.96 5.47 6.20
N GLY A 252 21.39 4.59 5.37
CA GLY A 252 21.82 4.32 4.00
C GLY A 252 21.11 5.16 2.93
N GLY A 253 20.22 6.09 3.31
CA GLY A 253 19.55 6.98 2.35
C GLY A 253 18.48 6.27 1.52
N VAL A 254 17.75 5.31 2.11
CA VAL A 254 16.64 4.64 1.42
C VAL A 254 15.42 5.55 1.38
N ASP A 255 14.81 5.68 0.20
CA ASP A 255 13.70 6.60 -0.05
C ASP A 255 12.33 5.99 0.29
N ILE A 256 12.12 4.72 -0.06
CA ILE A 256 10.83 4.02 0.07
C ILE A 256 11.00 2.69 0.79
N VAL A 257 10.06 2.38 1.68
CA VAL A 257 9.89 1.04 2.26
C VAL A 257 8.48 0.53 1.98
N LEU A 258 8.37 -0.68 1.38
CA LEU A 258 7.09 -1.35 1.16
C LEU A 258 6.93 -2.51 2.14
N ASN A 259 5.71 -2.68 2.66
CA ASN A 259 5.38 -3.74 3.60
C ASN A 259 4.04 -4.42 3.28
N GLY A 260 3.86 -5.67 3.72
CA GLY A 260 2.60 -6.40 3.80
C GLY A 260 2.15 -6.54 5.25
N HIS A 261 1.73 -7.76 5.64
CA HIS A 261 1.36 -8.20 6.97
C HIS A 261 0.02 -7.63 7.49
N GLU A 262 -0.22 -6.37 7.27
CA GLU A 262 -1.48 -5.73 7.58
C GLU A 262 -2.35 -5.73 6.32
N HIS A 263 -3.50 -6.40 6.39
CA HIS A 263 -4.32 -6.72 5.23
C HIS A 263 -5.19 -5.54 4.78
N HIS A 264 -4.52 -4.37 4.60
CA HIS A 264 -5.08 -3.13 4.06
C HIS A 264 -4.00 -2.37 3.30
N TYR A 265 -4.36 -1.25 2.70
CA TYR A 265 -3.41 -0.29 2.14
C TYR A 265 -3.26 0.89 3.09
N GLU A 266 -2.01 1.30 3.35
CA GLU A 266 -1.74 2.48 4.17
C GLU A 266 -0.47 3.19 3.70
N ARG A 267 -0.54 4.53 3.56
CA ARG A 267 0.60 5.39 3.22
C ARG A 267 0.95 6.28 4.39
N PHE A 268 2.23 6.45 4.61
CA PHE A 268 2.79 7.34 5.62
C PHE A 268 3.58 8.48 4.97
N LEU A 269 3.61 9.64 5.63
CA LEU A 269 4.58 10.69 5.30
C LEU A 269 6.00 10.15 5.49
N PRO A 270 6.99 10.69 4.71
CA PRO A 270 8.39 10.40 4.96
C PRO A 270 8.77 10.67 6.41
N GLN A 271 9.41 9.68 7.05
CA GLN A 271 9.67 9.71 8.49
C GLN A 271 10.96 9.00 8.89
N SER A 272 11.48 9.37 10.05
CA SER A 272 12.62 8.72 10.68
C SER A 272 12.25 7.39 11.34
N PRO A 273 13.20 6.53 11.72
CA PRO A 273 12.94 5.29 12.46
C PRO A 273 12.27 5.50 13.83
N SER A 274 12.27 6.71 14.38
CA SER A 274 11.55 7.07 15.60
C SER A 274 10.11 7.54 15.37
N GLY A 275 9.65 7.63 14.11
CA GLY A 275 8.30 8.07 13.76
C GLY A 275 8.15 9.60 13.76
N VAL A 276 9.25 10.33 13.65
CA VAL A 276 9.22 11.79 13.44
C VAL A 276 9.18 12.06 11.94
N ALA A 277 8.22 12.86 11.49
CA ALA A 277 8.13 13.29 10.09
C ALA A 277 9.43 13.99 9.66
N ASP A 278 9.97 13.61 8.52
CA ASP A 278 11.24 14.09 8.00
C ASP A 278 11.15 14.20 6.47
N SER A 279 10.88 15.38 5.97
CA SER A 279 10.73 15.63 4.53
C SER A 279 12.06 15.72 3.76
N ILE A 280 13.20 15.64 4.46
CA ILE A 280 14.52 15.80 3.84
C ILE A 280 15.20 14.44 3.65
N ARG A 281 15.12 13.57 4.65
CA ARG A 281 15.81 12.28 4.69
C ARG A 281 14.90 11.11 5.11
N GLY A 282 13.61 11.41 5.32
CA GLY A 282 12.65 10.43 5.80
C GLY A 282 12.33 9.38 4.76
N ILE A 283 12.06 8.17 5.23
CA ILE A 283 11.61 7.07 4.39
C ILE A 283 10.08 7.13 4.26
N GLU A 284 9.56 7.15 3.05
CA GLU A 284 8.13 6.91 2.81
C GLU A 284 7.80 5.44 3.02
N GLN A 285 6.86 5.14 3.92
CA GLN A 285 6.37 3.77 4.10
C GLN A 285 5.02 3.60 3.44
N ILE A 286 4.86 2.50 2.68
CA ILE A 286 3.59 2.10 2.08
C ILE A 286 3.31 0.63 2.45
N ILE A 287 2.16 0.38 3.07
CA ILE A 287 1.66 -0.97 3.35
C ILE A 287 0.72 -1.37 2.21
N VAL A 288 0.91 -2.57 1.66
CA VAL A 288 0.11 -3.13 0.56
C VAL A 288 -0.18 -4.60 0.83
N GLY A 289 -0.90 -4.89 1.91
CA GLY A 289 -1.29 -6.27 2.28
C GLY A 289 -2.63 -6.70 1.66
N THR A 290 -2.85 -6.34 0.41
CA THR A 290 -4.14 -6.43 -0.29
C THR A 290 -4.15 -7.43 -1.44
N GLY A 291 -3.14 -8.33 -1.48
CA GLY A 291 -2.91 -9.26 -2.59
C GLY A 291 -3.95 -10.37 -2.77
N GLY A 292 -4.78 -10.66 -1.75
CA GLY A 292 -5.83 -11.67 -1.85
C GLY A 292 -6.19 -12.35 -0.53
N GLY A 293 -5.40 -12.15 0.52
CA GLY A 293 -5.69 -12.58 1.88
C GLY A 293 -6.93 -11.90 2.47
N GLN A 294 -7.42 -12.39 3.62
CA GLN A 294 -8.59 -11.83 4.26
C GLN A 294 -8.37 -10.34 4.61
N LEU A 295 -9.08 -9.45 3.96
CA LEU A 295 -8.98 -8.01 4.20
C LEU A 295 -9.38 -7.64 5.65
N ARG A 296 -8.69 -6.64 6.20
CA ARG A 296 -8.88 -6.13 7.56
C ARG A 296 -9.07 -4.63 7.56
N GLY A 297 -9.57 -4.10 8.66
CA GLY A 297 -9.71 -2.66 8.87
C GLY A 297 -8.47 -2.02 9.46
N VAL A 298 -8.60 -0.75 9.80
CA VAL A 298 -7.63 0.02 10.58
C VAL A 298 -8.24 0.38 11.93
N ARG A 299 -7.42 0.61 12.92
CA ARG A 299 -7.83 1.05 14.27
C ARG A 299 -8.42 2.45 14.21
N SER A 300 -9.26 2.78 15.18
CA SER A 300 -9.85 4.11 15.31
C SER A 300 -8.81 5.22 15.59
N THR A 301 -7.68 4.86 16.20
CA THR A 301 -6.53 5.76 16.40
C THR A 301 -5.45 5.37 15.42
N LEU A 302 -5.21 6.24 14.45
CA LEU A 302 -4.19 6.04 13.43
C LEU A 302 -2.78 6.22 14.01
N ALA A 303 -1.82 5.53 13.42
CA ALA A 303 -0.41 5.74 13.71
C ALA A 303 0.02 7.15 13.29
N PRO A 304 0.96 7.79 14.01
CA PRO A 304 1.52 9.07 13.57
C PRO A 304 2.03 9.00 12.13
N ASN A 305 1.84 10.10 11.39
CA ASN A 305 2.22 10.25 9.97
C ASN A 305 1.44 9.39 8.98
N SER A 306 0.46 8.60 9.39
CA SER A 306 -0.45 7.89 8.49
C SER A 306 -1.36 8.90 7.80
N ILE A 307 -1.36 8.93 6.45
CA ILE A 307 -2.07 9.96 5.66
C ILE A 307 -3.15 9.41 4.75
N VAL A 308 -3.02 8.15 4.30
CA VAL A 308 -4.04 7.47 3.50
C VAL A 308 -4.24 6.06 4.02
N GLN A 309 -5.51 5.63 4.16
CA GLN A 309 -5.89 4.27 4.54
C GLN A 309 -7.02 3.80 3.61
N VAL A 310 -6.82 2.67 2.95
CA VAL A 310 -7.84 2.01 2.13
C VAL A 310 -8.00 0.58 2.65
N HIS A 311 -9.18 0.23 3.07
CA HIS A 311 -9.50 -1.10 3.59
C HIS A 311 -10.74 -1.68 2.88
N GLY A 312 -10.91 -2.99 2.89
CA GLY A 312 -12.04 -3.66 2.23
C GLY A 312 -11.89 -3.82 0.71
N HIS A 313 -10.71 -3.50 0.13
CA HIS A 313 -10.46 -3.60 -1.29
C HIS A 313 -9.19 -4.39 -1.58
N PHE A 314 -9.29 -5.39 -2.46
CA PHE A 314 -8.14 -6.05 -3.04
C PHE A 314 -7.50 -5.15 -4.10
N GLY A 315 -6.19 -5.12 -4.15
CA GLY A 315 -5.48 -4.27 -5.09
C GLY A 315 -3.98 -4.51 -5.07
N VAL A 316 -3.29 -3.76 -5.92
CA VAL A 316 -1.83 -3.81 -6.06
C VAL A 316 -1.25 -2.40 -6.17
N LEU A 317 -0.02 -2.22 -5.71
CA LEU A 317 0.74 -1.00 -5.93
C LEU A 317 1.46 -1.10 -7.27
N LYS A 318 1.38 -0.05 -8.08
CA LYS A 318 2.23 0.16 -9.25
C LYS A 318 3.14 1.36 -8.97
N LEU A 319 4.45 1.15 -9.05
CA LEU A 319 5.47 2.20 -8.97
C LEU A 319 6.08 2.43 -10.34
N THR A 320 6.26 3.68 -10.71
CA THR A 320 7.03 4.11 -11.88
C THR A 320 8.30 4.80 -11.37
N LEU A 321 9.46 4.27 -11.72
CA LEU A 321 10.76 4.60 -11.14
C LEU A 321 11.57 5.47 -12.10
N GLY A 322 11.43 6.80 -11.98
CA GLY A 322 12.19 7.77 -12.77
C GLY A 322 13.60 8.03 -12.23
N THR A 323 14.37 8.82 -12.95
CA THR A 323 15.68 9.29 -12.51
C THR A 323 15.52 10.34 -11.42
N GLY A 324 15.79 9.97 -10.16
CA GLY A 324 15.65 10.86 -9.00
C GLY A 324 14.21 11.15 -8.56
N GLU A 325 13.21 10.52 -9.17
CA GLU A 325 11.80 10.67 -8.81
C GLU A 325 11.05 9.35 -8.93
N TYR A 326 9.90 9.26 -8.27
CA TYR A 326 8.97 8.15 -8.45
C TYR A 326 7.53 8.63 -8.45
N ARG A 327 6.67 7.82 -9.05
CA ARG A 327 5.22 7.96 -8.99
C ARG A 327 4.61 6.61 -8.70
N ASP A 328 3.54 6.62 -7.93
CA ASP A 328 2.87 5.38 -7.59
C ASP A 328 1.35 5.51 -7.61
N ALA A 329 0.68 4.36 -7.72
CA ALA A 329 -0.76 4.26 -7.65
C ALA A 329 -1.18 2.95 -6.97
N PHE A 330 -2.11 3.02 -6.05
CA PHE A 330 -2.82 1.86 -5.52
C PHE A 330 -4.06 1.58 -6.39
N LEU A 331 -4.01 0.44 -7.08
CA LEU A 331 -4.98 0.03 -8.09
C LEU A 331 -5.86 -1.08 -7.54
N GLY A 332 -7.17 -0.80 -7.36
CA GLY A 332 -8.14 -1.78 -6.94
C GLY A 332 -8.54 -2.76 -8.06
N THR A 333 -8.94 -3.97 -7.66
CA THR A 333 -9.52 -4.97 -8.57
C THR A 333 -10.90 -4.56 -9.11
N ASP A 334 -11.52 -3.59 -8.48
CA ASP A 334 -12.77 -2.92 -8.92
C ASP A 334 -12.59 -1.94 -10.08
N GLY A 335 -11.34 -1.76 -10.54
CA GLY A 335 -11.00 -0.85 -11.64
C GLY A 335 -10.79 0.60 -11.22
N LEU A 336 -10.84 0.91 -9.93
CA LEU A 336 -10.58 2.23 -9.39
C LEU A 336 -9.11 2.43 -9.02
N VAL A 337 -8.67 3.67 -9.02
CA VAL A 337 -7.43 4.12 -8.38
C VAL A 337 -7.81 4.73 -7.06
N TRP A 338 -7.34 4.13 -5.98
CA TRP A 338 -7.72 4.50 -4.61
C TRP A 338 -6.76 5.50 -3.97
N ASP A 339 -5.50 5.49 -4.42
CA ASP A 339 -4.49 6.44 -3.98
C ASP A 339 -3.43 6.63 -5.05
N THR A 340 -2.78 7.80 -5.04
CA THR A 340 -1.62 8.12 -5.88
C THR A 340 -0.61 8.92 -5.09
N GLY A 341 0.67 8.65 -5.35
CA GLY A 341 1.79 9.35 -4.75
C GLY A 341 2.84 9.74 -5.77
N ALA A 342 3.70 10.65 -5.36
CA ALA A 342 4.92 11.01 -6.06
C ALA A 342 5.93 11.56 -5.06
N GLY A 343 7.21 11.28 -5.30
CA GLY A 343 8.31 11.79 -4.49
C GLY A 343 9.58 11.95 -5.28
N ASN A 344 10.53 12.66 -4.68
CA ASN A 344 11.90 12.74 -5.18
C ASN A 344 12.82 11.97 -4.24
N CYS A 345 13.85 11.35 -4.81
CA CYS A 345 14.90 10.69 -4.05
C CYS A 345 15.82 11.72 -3.39
N HIS A 346 16.54 11.33 -2.34
CA HIS A 346 17.36 12.22 -1.52
C HIS A 346 18.77 11.69 -1.23
#